data_09721fa409f302b07bf6bd8995dae5d7
#
_entry.id   09721fa409f302b07bf6bd8995dae5d7
#
_cell.length_a   1.000
_cell.length_b   1.000
_cell.length_c   1.000
_cell.angle_alpha   90.00
_cell.angle_beta   90.00
_cell.angle_gamma   90.00
#
_symmetry.space_group_name_H-M   'P 1'
#
loop_
_entity.id
_entity.type
_entity.pdbx_description
1 polymer ?
#
loop_
_entity_poly.entity_id
_entity_poly.type
_entity_poly.pdbx_seq_one_letter_code
_entity_poly.pdbx_strand_id
1 'polypeptide(L)'
;MIDHPLIQMPLYKPEDLGKPIPNSMHAVSMCLPTWDNIIGYEENIPTTMNEIKLGYPRFLIHPYIHYLIERINPDPSRKALPFANIEPANRLQKYIQTKHSKEKIDVLATHNIYIVIFPVDCCDTAERGWQLFGEGISSRHAKALLDSKTISEDQNTKCHIRKKIADYTLTNYNHIFIFSSGMAAIYAVMRALKEINPEKDFAQFAFPYG
;
A
#
# COMPACT_ATOMS: atom_id res chain seq x y z
N MET A 1 -39.82 12.33 -11.16
CA MET A 1 -38.66 11.59 -10.59
C MET A 1 -38.51 10.31 -11.39
N ILE A 2 -37.34 10.05 -11.97
CA ILE A 2 -37.09 8.77 -12.64
C ILE A 2 -36.92 7.76 -11.53
N ASP A 3 -37.83 6.80 -11.45
CA ASP A 3 -37.80 5.69 -10.50
C ASP A 3 -36.66 4.73 -10.88
N HIS A 4 -35.45 4.99 -10.38
CA HIS A 4 -34.29 4.18 -10.73
C HIS A 4 -34.29 2.92 -9.82
N PRO A 5 -34.26 1.70 -10.39
CA PRO A 5 -34.36 0.45 -9.61
C PRO A 5 -33.34 0.35 -8.47
N LEU A 6 -32.13 0.92 -8.64
CA LEU A 6 -31.09 0.90 -7.61
C LEU A 6 -31.41 1.80 -6.38
N ILE A 7 -32.31 2.77 -6.51
CA ILE A 7 -32.76 3.58 -5.38
C ILE A 7 -33.76 2.79 -4.53
N GLN A 8 -34.63 2.02 -5.17
CA GLN A 8 -35.65 1.21 -4.49
C GLN A 8 -35.06 -0.11 -3.95
N MET A 9 -34.07 -0.68 -4.66
CA MET A 9 -33.43 -1.93 -4.29
C MET A 9 -31.90 -1.72 -4.34
N PRO A 10 -31.29 -1.07 -3.34
CA PRO A 10 -29.86 -0.87 -3.30
C PRO A 10 -29.12 -2.20 -3.29
N LEU A 11 -28.01 -2.25 -4.02
CA LEU A 11 -27.19 -3.45 -4.17
C LEU A 11 -26.61 -3.92 -2.82
N TYR A 12 -26.36 -2.98 -1.91
CA TYR A 12 -25.82 -3.20 -0.58
C TYR A 12 -26.75 -2.63 0.48
N LYS A 13 -26.79 -3.28 1.65
CA LYS A 13 -27.60 -2.91 2.81
C LYS A 13 -26.70 -2.43 3.95
N PRO A 14 -27.25 -1.75 4.98
CA PRO A 14 -26.45 -1.28 6.13
C PRO A 14 -25.59 -2.36 6.79
N GLU A 15 -26.08 -3.59 6.87
CA GLU A 15 -25.36 -4.76 7.41
C GLU A 15 -24.21 -5.26 6.54
N ASP A 16 -24.02 -4.68 5.36
CA ASP A 16 -22.89 -4.99 4.46
C ASP A 16 -21.67 -4.11 4.70
N LEU A 17 -21.70 -3.24 5.72
CA LEU A 17 -20.56 -2.40 6.08
C LEU A 17 -19.28 -3.23 6.24
N GLY A 18 -18.22 -2.77 5.59
CA GLY A 18 -16.89 -3.38 5.64
C GLY A 18 -16.73 -4.65 4.80
N LYS A 19 -17.80 -5.18 4.17
CA LYS A 19 -17.67 -6.34 3.28
C LYS A 19 -16.73 -6.04 2.10
N PRO A 20 -15.82 -6.98 1.77
CA PRO A 20 -14.89 -6.79 0.67
C PRO A 20 -15.57 -6.79 -0.69
N ILE A 21 -15.13 -5.90 -1.58
CA ILE A 21 -15.60 -5.81 -2.96
C ILE A 21 -14.43 -5.96 -3.93
N PRO A 22 -14.36 -7.01 -4.77
CA PRO A 22 -15.24 -8.22 -4.79
C PRO A 22 -15.08 -9.05 -3.50
N ASN A 23 -15.94 -10.03 -3.31
CA ASN A 23 -15.86 -10.94 -2.16
C ASN A 23 -14.58 -11.80 -2.23
N SER A 24 -13.50 -11.25 -1.74
CA SER A 24 -12.15 -11.84 -1.75
C SER A 24 -11.35 -11.28 -0.59
N MET A 25 -10.56 -12.13 0.07
CA MET A 25 -9.59 -11.70 1.09
C MET A 25 -8.49 -10.77 0.55
N HIS A 26 -8.35 -10.65 -0.77
CA HIS A 26 -7.41 -9.74 -1.41
C HIS A 26 -8.08 -8.52 -2.05
N ALA A 27 -9.34 -8.25 -1.70
CA ALA A 27 -10.02 -7.05 -2.16
C ALA A 27 -9.33 -5.80 -1.65
N VAL A 28 -9.34 -4.77 -2.48
CA VAL A 28 -8.79 -3.45 -2.15
C VAL A 28 -9.89 -2.39 -1.99
N SER A 29 -11.14 -2.83 -2.03
CA SER A 29 -12.33 -2.01 -1.79
C SER A 29 -13.23 -2.71 -0.79
N MET A 30 -13.94 -1.92 0.00
CA MET A 30 -14.95 -2.37 0.95
C MET A 30 -16.28 -1.67 0.71
N CYS A 31 -17.33 -2.25 1.24
CA CYS A 31 -18.66 -1.67 1.16
C CYS A 31 -18.84 -0.59 2.24
N LEU A 32 -19.25 0.59 1.82
CA LEU A 32 -19.74 1.69 2.66
C LEU A 32 -21.18 1.97 2.23
N PRO A 33 -22.18 1.23 2.73
CA PRO A 33 -23.52 1.17 2.15
C PRO A 33 -24.37 2.41 2.40
N THR A 34 -24.06 3.19 3.42
CA THR A 34 -24.81 4.40 3.77
C THR A 34 -23.93 5.64 3.78
N TRP A 35 -24.54 6.81 3.70
CA TRP A 35 -23.83 8.08 3.80
C TRP A 35 -23.13 8.24 5.16
N ASP A 36 -23.78 7.80 6.24
CA ASP A 36 -23.20 7.82 7.59
C ASP A 36 -21.95 6.93 7.69
N ASN A 37 -21.94 5.81 6.97
CA ASN A 37 -20.74 4.96 6.90
C ASN A 37 -19.58 5.62 6.16
N ILE A 38 -19.88 6.41 5.10
CA ILE A 38 -18.86 7.19 4.38
C ILE A 38 -18.28 8.26 5.31
N ILE A 39 -19.14 9.04 5.98
CA ILE A 39 -18.70 10.04 6.97
C ILE A 39 -17.89 9.36 8.08
N GLY A 40 -18.39 8.25 8.62
CA GLY A 40 -17.70 7.51 9.68
C GLY A 40 -16.32 6.99 9.27
N TYR A 41 -16.14 6.62 8.00
CA TYR A 41 -14.85 6.23 7.46
C TYR A 41 -13.90 7.42 7.31
N GLU A 42 -14.35 8.52 6.71
CA GLU A 42 -13.52 9.72 6.48
C GLU A 42 -13.11 10.40 7.81
N GLU A 43 -14.00 10.37 8.81
CA GLU A 43 -13.74 10.95 10.14
C GLU A 43 -13.10 9.95 11.13
N ASN A 44 -12.77 8.73 10.67
CA ASN A 44 -12.20 7.67 11.51
C ASN A 44 -13.03 7.32 12.74
N ILE A 45 -14.36 7.33 12.62
CA ILE A 45 -15.27 7.01 13.73
C ILE A 45 -15.08 5.53 14.13
N PRO A 46 -14.76 5.24 15.41
CA PRO A 46 -14.38 3.89 15.85
C PRO A 46 -15.42 2.82 15.53
N THR A 47 -16.73 3.13 15.62
CA THR A 47 -17.81 2.18 15.32
C THR A 47 -17.82 1.76 13.85
N THR A 48 -17.47 2.65 12.93
CA THR A 48 -17.33 2.35 11.50
C THR A 48 -16.01 1.62 11.23
N MET A 49 -14.90 2.15 11.77
CA MET A 49 -13.56 1.61 11.51
C MET A 49 -13.40 0.17 12.03
N ASN A 50 -14.06 -0.18 13.13
CA ASN A 50 -14.01 -1.54 13.68
C ASN A 50 -14.60 -2.61 12.76
N GLU A 51 -15.51 -2.26 11.88
CA GLU A 51 -16.11 -3.17 10.89
C GLU A 51 -15.24 -3.30 9.63
N ILE A 52 -14.33 -2.36 9.38
CA ILE A 52 -13.51 -2.32 8.17
C ILE A 52 -12.23 -3.12 8.39
N LYS A 53 -12.14 -4.30 7.76
CA LYS A 53 -10.99 -5.21 7.84
C LYS A 53 -10.11 -5.20 6.59
N LEU A 54 -10.69 -4.85 5.45
CA LEU A 54 -10.04 -4.82 4.14
C LEU A 54 -10.34 -3.48 3.46
N GLY A 55 -9.38 -2.97 2.69
CA GLY A 55 -9.56 -1.72 1.97
C GLY A 55 -8.32 -1.40 1.13
N TYR A 56 -8.24 -0.17 0.68
CA TYR A 56 -7.15 0.25 -0.17
C TYR A 56 -5.82 0.21 0.58
N PRO A 57 -4.79 -0.49 0.06
CA PRO A 57 -3.55 -0.81 0.79
C PRO A 57 -2.75 0.41 1.27
N ARG A 58 -3.01 1.58 0.70
CA ARG A 58 -2.42 2.85 1.12
C ARG A 58 -2.91 3.29 2.51
N PHE A 59 -4.18 3.01 2.82
CA PHE A 59 -4.83 3.47 4.05
C PHE A 59 -5.01 2.37 5.09
N LEU A 60 -5.08 1.11 4.63
CA LEU A 60 -5.29 -0.04 5.49
C LEU A 60 -4.20 -1.10 5.25
N ILE A 61 -3.38 -1.32 6.26
CA ILE A 61 -2.42 -2.43 6.24
C ILE A 61 -3.21 -3.74 6.37
N HIS A 62 -3.06 -4.60 5.37
CA HIS A 62 -3.86 -5.82 5.25
C HIS A 62 -3.60 -6.81 6.40
N PRO A 63 -4.62 -7.53 6.92
CA PRO A 63 -4.46 -8.51 8.01
C PRO A 63 -3.34 -9.54 7.77
N TYR A 64 -3.16 -10.04 6.55
CA TYR A 64 -2.05 -10.96 6.25
C TYR A 64 -0.66 -10.32 6.44
N ILE A 65 -0.55 -9.01 6.29
CA ILE A 65 0.71 -8.30 6.59
C ILE A 65 0.91 -8.24 8.09
N HIS A 66 -0.12 -7.96 8.88
CA HIS A 66 -0.05 -8.00 10.35
C HIS A 66 0.34 -9.39 10.86
N TYR A 67 -0.32 -10.46 10.40
CA TYR A 67 0.02 -11.85 10.79
C TYR A 67 1.44 -12.23 10.38
N LEU A 68 1.90 -11.77 9.21
CA LEU A 68 3.28 -12.01 8.80
C LEU A 68 4.26 -11.31 9.75
N ILE A 69 4.03 -10.05 10.09
CA ILE A 69 4.87 -9.28 11.02
C ILE A 69 4.90 -9.95 12.40
N GLU A 70 3.75 -10.33 12.94
CA GLU A 70 3.66 -11.04 14.23
C GLU A 70 4.52 -12.32 14.23
N ARG A 71 4.57 -13.02 13.08
CA ARG A 71 5.33 -14.27 12.95
C ARG A 71 6.84 -14.05 12.80
N ILE A 72 7.27 -12.97 12.15
CA ILE A 72 8.68 -12.79 11.74
C ILE A 72 9.40 -11.65 12.46
N ASN A 73 8.69 -10.78 13.19
CA ASN A 73 9.31 -9.71 13.96
C ASN A 73 10.00 -10.29 15.19
N PRO A 74 11.32 -10.18 15.31
CA PRO A 74 12.07 -10.75 16.43
C PRO A 74 11.89 -9.99 17.75
N ASP A 75 11.32 -8.77 17.68
CA ASP A 75 11.10 -7.90 18.83
C ASP A 75 9.64 -7.41 18.87
N PRO A 76 8.73 -8.14 19.56
CA PRO A 76 7.32 -7.77 19.66
C PRO A 76 7.04 -6.43 20.34
N SER A 77 8.00 -5.90 21.11
CA SER A 77 7.88 -4.59 21.77
C SER A 77 7.99 -3.43 20.79
N ARG A 78 8.49 -3.70 19.59
CA ARG A 78 8.65 -2.73 18.49
C ARG A 78 7.71 -3.07 17.34
N LYS A 79 7.43 -2.09 16.50
CA LYS A 79 6.63 -2.25 15.30
C LYS A 79 7.50 -2.56 14.09
N ALA A 80 6.90 -3.14 13.05
CA ALA A 80 7.61 -3.44 11.82
C ALA A 80 6.72 -3.26 10.59
N LEU A 81 7.36 -2.96 9.43
CA LEU A 81 6.72 -2.91 8.12
C LEU A 81 7.56 -3.68 7.09
N PRO A 82 6.95 -4.55 6.27
CA PRO A 82 7.66 -5.44 5.35
C PRO A 82 7.75 -4.89 3.93
N PHE A 83 8.89 -5.15 3.29
CA PHE A 83 9.19 -4.76 1.90
C PHE A 83 9.79 -5.94 1.13
N ALA A 84 9.52 -6.00 -0.17
CA ALA A 84 10.07 -7.06 -1.02
C ALA A 84 11.57 -6.90 -1.28
N ASN A 85 12.08 -5.65 -1.27
CA ASN A 85 13.46 -5.32 -1.61
C ASN A 85 14.09 -4.40 -0.55
N ILE A 86 15.42 -4.39 -0.51
CA ILE A 86 16.20 -3.62 0.46
C ILE A 86 16.07 -2.10 0.25
N GLU A 87 15.99 -1.64 -0.99
CA GLU A 87 15.96 -0.22 -1.31
C GLU A 87 14.71 0.49 -0.77
N PRO A 88 13.47 -0.03 -0.94
CA PRO A 88 12.29 0.50 -0.27
C PRO A 88 12.41 0.50 1.25
N ALA A 89 12.92 -0.57 1.85
CA ALA A 89 13.12 -0.65 3.29
C ALA A 89 14.08 0.44 3.80
N ASN A 90 15.23 0.62 3.13
CA ASN A 90 16.18 1.68 3.47
C ASN A 90 15.59 3.09 3.28
N ARG A 91 14.71 3.28 2.29
CA ARG A 91 14.02 4.58 2.12
C ARG A 91 13.09 4.88 3.30
N LEU A 92 12.32 3.89 3.74
CA LEU A 92 11.47 4.07 4.92
C LEU A 92 12.31 4.32 6.18
N GLN A 93 13.36 3.53 6.40
CA GLN A 93 14.29 3.75 7.51
C GLN A 93 14.79 5.19 7.53
N LYS A 94 15.34 5.66 6.41
CA LYS A 94 15.84 7.03 6.28
C LYS A 94 14.76 8.07 6.54
N TYR A 95 13.55 7.86 6.02
CA TYR A 95 12.43 8.77 6.23
C TYR A 95 12.04 8.87 7.71
N ILE A 96 11.95 7.76 8.42
CA ILE A 96 11.69 7.76 9.87
C ILE A 96 12.82 8.52 10.59
N GLN A 97 14.08 8.25 10.27
CA GLN A 97 15.24 8.90 10.89
C GLN A 97 15.29 10.41 10.67
N THR A 98 14.71 10.95 9.59
CA THR A 98 14.62 12.40 9.41
C THR A 98 13.73 13.10 10.45
N LYS A 99 12.76 12.39 11.00
CA LYS A 99 11.82 12.89 12.02
C LYS A 99 12.20 12.44 13.44
N HIS A 100 12.81 11.29 13.55
CA HIS A 100 13.16 10.61 14.80
C HIS A 100 14.66 10.26 14.83
N SER A 101 15.52 11.27 14.76
CA SER A 101 16.97 11.09 14.57
C SER A 101 17.68 10.37 15.72
N LYS A 102 17.07 10.31 16.91
CA LYS A 102 17.62 9.64 18.10
C LYS A 102 17.16 8.17 18.20
N GLU A 103 16.15 7.80 17.43
CA GLU A 103 15.56 6.47 17.53
C GLU A 103 16.34 5.45 16.69
N LYS A 104 16.46 4.25 17.25
CA LYS A 104 17.07 3.13 16.54
C LYS A 104 16.06 2.50 15.60
N ILE A 105 16.31 2.63 14.29
CA ILE A 105 15.51 2.02 13.24
C ILE A 105 16.36 0.96 12.56
N ASP A 106 15.92 -0.29 12.63
CA ASP A 106 16.64 -1.42 12.07
C ASP A 106 16.01 -1.89 10.76
N VAL A 107 16.84 -2.38 9.83
CA VAL A 107 16.39 -3.11 8.63
C VAL A 107 16.93 -4.52 8.74
N LEU A 108 16.04 -5.50 8.75
CA LEU A 108 16.38 -6.91 8.87
C LEU A 108 15.94 -7.67 7.63
N ALA A 109 16.87 -8.44 7.03
CA ALA A 109 16.54 -9.41 5.97
C ALA A 109 16.02 -10.70 6.62
N THR A 110 14.86 -11.15 6.20
CA THR A 110 14.23 -12.37 6.70
C THR A 110 13.24 -12.95 5.70
N HIS A 111 13.15 -14.28 5.55
CA HIS A 111 12.16 -14.95 4.67
C HIS A 111 12.06 -14.37 3.25
N ASN A 112 13.19 -13.99 2.65
CA ASN A 112 13.28 -13.35 1.33
C ASN A 112 12.56 -11.99 1.21
N ILE A 113 12.36 -11.31 2.32
CA ILE A 113 11.87 -9.93 2.39
C ILE A 113 12.73 -9.13 3.38
N TYR A 114 12.48 -7.84 3.47
CA TYR A 114 13.11 -6.92 4.40
C TYR A 114 12.06 -6.31 5.30
N ILE A 115 12.28 -6.32 6.62
CA ILE A 115 11.41 -5.64 7.58
C ILE A 115 12.14 -4.43 8.16
N VAL A 116 11.43 -3.31 8.22
CA VAL A 116 11.89 -2.10 8.93
C VAL A 116 11.27 -2.14 10.32
N ILE A 117 12.12 -2.22 11.35
CA ILE A 117 11.71 -2.34 12.77
C ILE A 117 11.96 -1.00 13.46
N PHE A 118 10.95 -0.48 14.14
CA PHE A 118 10.99 0.84 14.77
C PHE A 118 10.20 0.90 16.07
N PRO A 119 10.52 1.85 17.00
CA PRO A 119 9.75 2.08 18.20
C PRO A 119 8.31 2.49 17.93
N VAL A 120 7.42 2.24 18.89
CA VAL A 120 5.98 2.60 18.76
C VAL A 120 5.78 4.09 18.48
N ASP A 121 6.61 4.96 19.08
CA ASP A 121 6.54 6.41 18.88
C ASP A 121 6.83 6.86 17.43
N CYS A 122 7.35 5.96 16.61
CA CYS A 122 7.59 6.22 15.19
C CYS A 122 6.44 5.76 14.28
N CYS A 123 5.36 5.19 14.82
CA CYS A 123 4.28 4.56 14.03
C CYS A 123 3.68 5.53 13.01
N ASP A 124 3.24 6.72 13.42
CA ASP A 124 2.61 7.70 12.53
C ASP A 124 3.52 8.07 11.35
N THR A 125 4.82 8.26 11.64
CA THR A 125 5.80 8.55 10.60
C THR A 125 6.02 7.36 9.67
N ALA A 126 6.11 6.15 10.21
CA ALA A 126 6.31 4.94 9.43
C ALA A 126 5.11 4.64 8.53
N GLU A 127 3.90 4.75 9.06
CA GLU A 127 2.65 4.58 8.31
C GLU A 127 2.48 5.67 7.24
N ARG A 128 2.85 6.90 7.55
CA ARG A 128 2.88 7.97 6.56
C ARG A 128 3.86 7.67 5.42
N GLY A 129 5.05 7.15 5.73
CA GLY A 129 6.00 6.68 4.72
C GLY A 129 5.45 5.53 3.88
N TRP A 130 4.80 4.54 4.51
CA TRP A 130 4.10 3.46 3.83
C TRP A 130 3.07 3.99 2.82
N GLN A 131 2.24 4.92 3.25
CA GLN A 131 1.20 5.55 2.42
C GLN A 131 1.79 6.33 1.22
N LEU A 132 2.84 7.12 1.47
CA LEU A 132 3.43 8.01 0.46
C LEU A 132 4.28 7.27 -0.56
N PHE A 133 5.02 6.24 -0.15
CA PHE A 133 5.93 5.54 -1.06
C PHE A 133 5.21 4.47 -1.87
N GLY A 134 4.20 3.81 -1.29
CA GLY A 134 3.43 2.76 -1.97
C GLY A 134 4.25 1.52 -2.35
N GLU A 135 5.39 1.30 -1.69
CA GLU A 135 6.38 0.26 -2.03
C GLU A 135 6.31 -0.97 -1.11
N GLY A 136 5.36 -1.02 -0.17
CA GLY A 136 5.16 -2.18 0.70
C GLY A 136 4.72 -3.45 -0.04
N ILE A 137 4.81 -4.60 0.63
CA ILE A 137 4.37 -5.86 0.02
C ILE A 137 2.85 -5.93 -0.12
N SER A 138 2.38 -6.71 -1.10
CA SER A 138 0.95 -6.95 -1.28
C SER A 138 0.40 -8.00 -0.31
N SER A 139 -0.92 -8.01 -0.12
CA SER A 139 -1.60 -9.08 0.63
C SER A 139 -1.35 -10.48 0.07
N ARG A 140 -1.18 -10.61 -1.26
CA ARG A 140 -0.85 -11.88 -1.91
C ARG A 140 0.57 -12.32 -1.60
N HIS A 141 1.52 -11.38 -1.56
CA HIS A 141 2.90 -11.65 -1.16
C HIS A 141 2.95 -12.10 0.29
N ALA A 142 2.31 -11.36 1.20
CA ALA A 142 2.24 -11.72 2.61
C ALA A 142 1.61 -13.12 2.82
N LYS A 143 0.50 -13.41 2.13
CA LYS A 143 -0.16 -14.72 2.22
C LYS A 143 0.73 -15.86 1.72
N ALA A 144 1.44 -15.66 0.62
CA ALA A 144 2.35 -16.68 0.10
C ALA A 144 3.49 -17.00 1.10
N LEU A 145 4.05 -15.98 1.77
CA LEU A 145 5.06 -16.18 2.81
C LEU A 145 4.48 -16.87 4.04
N LEU A 146 3.26 -16.54 4.45
CA LEU A 146 2.54 -17.23 5.53
C LEU A 146 2.33 -18.72 5.20
N ASP A 147 2.06 -19.03 3.94
CA ASP A 147 1.92 -20.40 3.44
C ASP A 147 3.28 -21.10 3.16
N SER A 148 4.40 -20.47 3.52
CA SER A 148 5.75 -20.97 3.26
C SER A 148 6.06 -21.22 1.78
N LYS A 149 5.42 -20.44 0.89
CA LYS A 149 5.65 -20.49 -0.56
C LYS A 149 6.79 -19.55 -0.94
N THR A 150 7.67 -20.01 -1.82
CA THR A 150 8.70 -19.17 -2.41
C THR A 150 8.07 -18.26 -3.47
N ILE A 151 8.34 -16.97 -3.38
CA ILE A 151 7.97 -16.00 -4.41
C ILE A 151 9.23 -15.68 -5.19
N SER A 152 9.20 -15.95 -6.49
CA SER A 152 10.25 -15.54 -7.42
C SER A 152 9.76 -14.41 -8.31
N GLU A 153 10.62 -13.46 -8.60
CA GLU A 153 10.38 -12.50 -9.66
C GLU A 153 10.44 -13.18 -11.02
N ASP A 154 9.32 -13.21 -11.74
CA ASP A 154 9.30 -13.68 -13.11
C ASP A 154 9.55 -12.51 -14.08
N GLN A 155 10.81 -12.39 -14.50
CA GLN A 155 11.21 -11.36 -15.47
C GLN A 155 10.56 -11.57 -16.85
N ASN A 156 10.24 -12.81 -17.23
CA ASN A 156 9.56 -13.10 -18.48
C ASN A 156 8.13 -12.56 -18.46
N THR A 157 7.41 -12.76 -17.37
CA THR A 157 6.07 -12.18 -17.17
C THR A 157 6.11 -10.66 -17.19
N LYS A 158 7.07 -10.03 -16.51
CA LYS A 158 7.23 -8.56 -16.56
C LYS A 158 7.51 -8.06 -17.98
N CYS A 159 8.39 -8.74 -18.72
CA CYS A 159 8.69 -8.40 -20.09
C CYS A 159 7.45 -8.54 -21.00
N HIS A 160 6.67 -9.62 -20.82
CA HIS A 160 5.44 -9.83 -21.58
C HIS A 160 4.41 -8.73 -21.31
N ILE A 161 4.19 -8.35 -20.07
CA ILE A 161 3.28 -7.25 -19.68
C ILE A 161 3.74 -5.94 -20.32
N ARG A 162 5.04 -5.61 -20.25
CA ARG A 162 5.60 -4.39 -20.85
C ARG A 162 5.37 -4.35 -22.37
N LYS A 163 5.63 -5.46 -23.08
CA LYS A 163 5.37 -5.55 -24.52
C LYS A 163 3.90 -5.32 -24.83
N LYS A 164 3.00 -5.98 -24.10
CA LYS A 164 1.57 -5.83 -24.31
C LYS A 164 1.07 -4.40 -24.09
N ILE A 165 1.58 -3.70 -23.09
CA ILE A 165 1.28 -2.27 -22.86
C ILE A 165 1.85 -1.43 -24.01
N ALA A 166 3.09 -1.71 -24.45
CA ALA A 166 3.71 -1.00 -25.55
C ALA A 166 2.92 -1.09 -26.85
N ASP A 167 2.35 -2.26 -27.16
CA ASP A 167 1.49 -2.49 -28.31
C ASP A 167 0.23 -1.61 -28.25
N TYR A 168 -0.42 -1.50 -27.09
CA TYR A 168 -1.60 -0.63 -26.92
C TYR A 168 -1.28 0.86 -26.96
N THR A 169 -0.10 1.26 -26.47
CA THR A 169 0.29 2.68 -26.39
C THR A 169 1.14 3.14 -27.55
N LEU A 170 1.42 2.25 -28.53
CA LEU A 170 2.27 2.51 -29.70
C LEU A 170 3.65 3.09 -29.30
N THR A 171 4.23 2.59 -28.22
CA THR A 171 5.53 3.03 -27.71
C THR A 171 6.52 1.87 -27.61
N ASN A 172 7.78 2.18 -27.36
CA ASN A 172 8.81 1.14 -27.15
C ASN A 172 8.66 0.53 -25.76
N TYR A 173 8.66 -0.81 -25.66
CA TYR A 173 8.53 -1.53 -24.40
C TYR A 173 9.65 -1.19 -23.40
N ASN A 174 10.81 -0.70 -23.85
CA ASN A 174 11.88 -0.22 -23.00
C ASN A 174 11.54 1.09 -22.25
N HIS A 175 10.52 1.81 -22.72
CA HIS A 175 10.00 3.02 -22.06
C HIS A 175 8.84 2.73 -21.12
N ILE A 176 8.49 1.44 -20.91
CA ILE A 176 7.45 1.01 -19.99
C ILE A 176 8.08 0.55 -18.69
N PHE A 177 7.72 1.17 -17.59
CA PHE A 177 8.16 0.82 -16.25
C PHE A 177 6.95 0.34 -15.43
N ILE A 178 7.11 -0.80 -14.75
CA ILE A 178 6.04 -1.42 -13.96
C ILE A 178 6.37 -1.29 -12.48
N PHE A 179 5.41 -0.79 -11.71
CA PHE A 179 5.51 -0.59 -10.28
C PHE A 179 4.43 -1.36 -9.53
N SER A 180 4.63 -1.60 -8.23
CA SER A 180 3.70 -2.32 -7.37
C SER A 180 2.37 -1.56 -7.14
N SER A 181 2.41 -0.23 -7.26
CA SER A 181 1.25 0.65 -7.08
C SER A 181 1.40 1.95 -7.88
N GLY A 182 0.29 2.69 -8.06
CA GLY A 182 0.33 4.02 -8.65
C GLY A 182 1.19 4.99 -7.83
N MET A 183 1.12 4.92 -6.50
CA MET A 183 1.97 5.74 -5.64
C MET A 183 3.45 5.42 -5.80
N ALA A 184 3.83 4.15 -5.91
CA ALA A 184 5.21 3.75 -6.18
C ALA A 184 5.72 4.31 -7.52
N ALA A 185 4.86 4.33 -8.55
CA ALA A 185 5.20 4.93 -9.83
C ALA A 185 5.42 6.44 -9.73
N ILE A 186 4.50 7.18 -9.10
CA ILE A 186 4.62 8.63 -8.90
C ILE A 186 5.88 8.94 -8.07
N TYR A 187 6.08 8.22 -6.97
CA TYR A 187 7.23 8.42 -6.09
C TYR A 187 8.55 8.13 -6.80
N ALA A 188 8.61 7.11 -7.66
CA ALA A 188 9.79 6.81 -8.48
C ALA A 188 10.12 7.94 -9.46
N VAL A 189 9.10 8.52 -10.12
CA VAL A 189 9.28 9.68 -11.01
C VAL A 189 9.80 10.88 -10.23
N MET A 190 9.19 11.19 -9.08
CA MET A 190 9.64 12.31 -8.25
C MET A 190 11.09 12.14 -7.80
N ARG A 191 11.50 10.94 -7.39
CA ARG A 191 12.90 10.66 -7.02
C ARG A 191 13.85 10.85 -8.21
N ALA A 192 13.49 10.31 -9.38
CA ALA A 192 14.31 10.47 -10.58
C ALA A 192 14.47 11.95 -10.99
N LEU A 193 13.39 12.72 -10.93
CA LEU A 193 13.45 14.16 -11.21
C LEU A 193 14.30 14.93 -10.21
N LYS A 194 14.22 14.58 -8.92
CA LYS A 194 15.03 15.19 -7.87
C LYS A 194 16.51 14.82 -7.99
N GLU A 195 16.81 13.60 -8.45
CA GLU A 195 18.19 13.17 -8.72
C GLU A 195 18.82 13.94 -9.91
N ILE A 196 18.02 14.16 -10.97
CA ILE A 196 18.47 14.95 -12.14
C ILE A 196 18.62 16.44 -11.79
N ASN A 197 17.76 16.96 -10.93
CA ASN A 197 17.70 18.38 -10.58
C ASN A 197 17.60 18.56 -9.05
N PRO A 198 18.66 18.30 -8.27
CA PRO A 198 18.60 18.29 -6.81
C PRO A 198 18.17 19.63 -6.19
N GLU A 199 18.54 20.75 -6.86
CA GLU A 199 18.27 22.11 -6.38
C GLU A 199 16.86 22.63 -6.73
N LYS A 200 16.09 21.90 -7.57
CA LYS A 200 14.73 22.34 -7.95
C LYS A 200 13.69 21.77 -7.04
N ASP A 201 12.73 22.59 -6.67
CA ASP A 201 11.53 22.15 -5.96
C ASP A 201 10.43 21.73 -6.94
N PHE A 202 9.48 20.96 -6.40
CA PHE A 202 8.30 20.57 -7.14
C PHE A 202 7.18 21.58 -6.90
N ALA A 203 6.55 22.04 -8.00
CA ALA A 203 5.31 22.76 -7.93
C ALA A 203 4.17 21.85 -8.45
N GLN A 204 3.11 21.76 -7.68
CA GLN A 204 1.92 21.03 -8.06
C GLN A 204 0.87 22.04 -8.56
N PHE A 205 0.36 21.80 -9.75
CA PHE A 205 -0.73 22.58 -10.33
C PHE A 205 -2.05 21.76 -10.27
N ALA A 206 -3.14 22.42 -9.88
CA ALA A 206 -4.45 21.83 -9.63
C ALA A 206 -4.48 20.84 -8.43
N PHE A 207 -5.60 20.15 -8.26
CA PHE A 207 -5.80 19.17 -7.18
C PHE A 207 -5.55 17.78 -7.73
N PRO A 208 -4.38 17.19 -7.56
CA PRO A 208 -4.16 15.81 -7.91
C PRO A 208 -4.98 14.91 -6.98
N TYR A 209 -5.35 13.78 -7.50
CA TYR A 209 -5.87 12.69 -6.68
C TYR A 209 -4.77 12.27 -5.68
N GLY A 210 -4.99 12.54 -4.40
CA GLY A 210 -3.96 12.43 -3.39
C GLY A 210 -4.21 11.52 -2.23
#